data_f686da5c757dcd0e501c668abbb11398
#
_entry.id   f686da5c757dcd0e501c668abbb11398
#
_cell.length_a   1.000
_cell.length_b   1.000
_cell.length_c   1.000
_cell.angle_alpha   90.00
_cell.angle_beta   90.00
_cell.angle_gamma   90.00
#
_symmetry.space_group_name_H-M   'P 1'
#
loop_
_entity.id
_entity.type
_entity.pdbx_description
1 polymer ?
#
loop_
_entity_poly.entity_id
_entity_poly.type
_entity_poly.pdbx_seq_one_letter_code
_entity_poly.pdbx_strand_id
1 'polypeptide(L)'
;TEVGRVVPVTVNVSDAGGTVLAVLEERFAILGRIGAEELSDPVRAGGAVSVNATDTPRRRRRDVTVTAPVDMRPFAVVSGDHNPIHTDRTAALLAGLKSPIAHGMWLSAAAQHVVTATDGKPGAPGKLVGWTARFLGMVFPGDEVDIRVDRVGIDLGAEVLEVTAKVAGELVMSATARLAAPRTAYAFPGQGIQHKGIGMEVRARSKAARTGWDRADAFTR
;
A
#
# COMPACT_ATOMS: atom_id res chain seq x y z
N THR A 1 20.28 -5.95 -14.37
CA THR A 1 20.88 -4.85 -13.59
C THR A 1 22.38 -5.12 -13.43
N GLU A 2 23.20 -4.10 -13.22
CA GLU A 2 24.65 -4.23 -12.96
C GLU A 2 24.95 -5.06 -11.69
N VAL A 3 23.97 -5.23 -10.81
CA VAL A 3 24.13 -5.86 -9.49
C VAL A 3 23.65 -7.30 -9.43
N GLY A 4 22.80 -7.74 -10.36
CA GLY A 4 22.28 -9.11 -10.33
C GLY A 4 21.22 -9.41 -11.39
N ARG A 5 20.82 -10.67 -11.46
CA ARG A 5 19.71 -11.15 -12.28
C ARG A 5 18.39 -10.99 -11.53
N VAL A 6 17.36 -10.48 -12.20
CA VAL A 6 16.00 -10.41 -11.66
C VAL A 6 15.16 -11.56 -12.20
N VAL A 7 14.48 -12.27 -11.32
CA VAL A 7 13.54 -13.34 -11.66
C VAL A 7 12.12 -12.87 -11.30
N PRO A 8 11.23 -12.65 -12.27
CA PRO A 8 9.83 -12.39 -12.00
C PRO A 8 9.10 -13.70 -11.70
N VAL A 9 8.20 -13.66 -10.74
CA VAL A 9 7.32 -14.77 -10.36
C VAL A 9 5.90 -14.25 -10.23
N THR A 10 4.94 -14.90 -10.89
CA THR A 10 3.52 -14.60 -10.73
C THR A 10 2.85 -15.72 -9.94
N VAL A 11 2.17 -15.36 -8.86
CA VAL A 11 1.42 -16.28 -8.01
C VAL A 11 -0.06 -15.93 -8.04
N ASN A 12 -0.90 -16.89 -8.45
CA ASN A 12 -2.35 -16.75 -8.38
C ASN A 12 -2.86 -17.41 -7.10
N VAL A 13 -3.55 -16.63 -6.27
CA VAL A 13 -4.25 -17.13 -5.09
C VAL A 13 -5.71 -17.32 -5.47
N SER A 14 -6.22 -18.55 -5.34
CA SER A 14 -7.60 -18.88 -5.71
C SER A 14 -8.34 -19.53 -4.54
N ASP A 15 -9.66 -19.40 -4.53
CA ASP A 15 -10.51 -20.17 -3.64
C ASP A 15 -10.59 -21.66 -4.05
N ALA A 16 -11.29 -22.46 -3.25
CA ALA A 16 -11.48 -23.89 -3.53
C ALA A 16 -12.26 -24.17 -4.83
N GLY A 17 -12.99 -23.20 -5.34
CA GLY A 17 -13.72 -23.25 -6.62
C GLY A 17 -12.90 -22.82 -7.83
N GLY A 18 -11.65 -22.40 -7.63
CA GLY A 18 -10.74 -21.94 -8.67
C GLY A 18 -10.89 -20.46 -9.04
N THR A 19 -11.71 -19.71 -8.32
CA THR A 19 -11.85 -18.27 -8.55
C THR A 19 -10.59 -17.56 -8.05
N VAL A 20 -9.93 -16.78 -8.90
CA VAL A 20 -8.75 -16.01 -8.52
C VAL A 20 -9.15 -14.88 -7.57
N LEU A 21 -8.63 -14.93 -6.36
CA LEU A 21 -8.86 -13.92 -5.30
C LEU A 21 -7.79 -12.83 -5.31
N ALA A 22 -6.55 -13.20 -5.65
CA ALA A 22 -5.43 -12.26 -5.74
C ALA A 22 -4.39 -12.75 -6.75
N VAL A 23 -3.71 -11.81 -7.38
CA VAL A 23 -2.52 -12.07 -8.20
C VAL A 23 -1.37 -11.33 -7.56
N LEU A 24 -0.28 -12.06 -7.25
CA LEU A 24 0.95 -11.46 -6.75
C LEU A 24 2.01 -11.53 -7.84
N GLU A 25 2.64 -10.40 -8.07
CA GLU A 25 3.82 -10.31 -8.94
C GLU A 25 5.03 -9.99 -8.07
N GLU A 26 5.94 -10.93 -7.99
CA GLU A 26 7.14 -10.83 -7.18
C GLU A 26 8.37 -10.76 -8.07
N ARG A 27 9.40 -10.05 -7.64
CA ARG A 27 10.67 -9.93 -8.35
C ARG A 27 11.82 -10.17 -7.38
N PHE A 28 12.55 -11.23 -7.61
CA PHE A 28 13.70 -11.60 -6.82
C PHE A 28 14.99 -11.17 -7.53
N ALA A 29 15.86 -10.46 -6.82
CA ALA A 29 17.20 -10.13 -7.31
C ALA A 29 18.18 -11.23 -6.85
N ILE A 30 18.79 -11.92 -7.80
CA ILE A 30 19.88 -12.88 -7.52
C ILE A 30 21.19 -12.13 -7.67
N LEU A 31 21.80 -11.80 -6.55
CA LEU A 31 23.06 -11.07 -6.52
C LEU A 31 24.21 -11.88 -7.14
N GLY A 32 25.15 -11.20 -7.75
CA GLY A 32 26.35 -11.83 -8.35
C GLY A 32 26.09 -12.63 -9.63
N ARG A 33 24.86 -12.63 -10.18
CA ARG A 33 24.54 -13.20 -11.48
C ARG A 33 24.00 -12.15 -12.44
N ILE A 34 24.70 -11.92 -13.53
CA ILE A 34 24.30 -10.98 -14.57
C ILE A 34 23.31 -11.70 -15.51
N GLY A 35 22.17 -11.08 -15.78
CA GLY A 35 21.20 -11.56 -16.78
C GLY A 35 21.57 -11.08 -18.17
N ALA A 36 21.21 -11.87 -19.20
CA ALA A 36 21.48 -11.55 -20.61
C ALA A 36 20.54 -10.48 -21.19
N GLU A 37 19.40 -10.19 -20.55
CA GLU A 37 18.42 -9.21 -21.03
C GLU A 37 18.18 -8.14 -19.97
N GLU A 38 18.12 -6.88 -20.41
CA GLU A 38 17.59 -5.80 -19.58
C GLU A 38 16.08 -6.01 -19.43
N LEU A 39 15.59 -5.96 -18.18
CA LEU A 39 14.15 -5.89 -17.95
C LEU A 39 13.64 -4.57 -18.52
N SER A 40 12.82 -4.66 -19.55
CA SER A 40 12.05 -3.52 -20.02
C SER A 40 11.19 -3.03 -18.87
N ASP A 41 11.40 -1.80 -18.47
CA ASP A 41 10.66 -1.05 -17.46
C ASP A 41 10.95 -1.46 -15.99
N PRO A 42 11.91 -0.81 -15.32
CA PRO A 42 12.04 -0.96 -13.90
C PRO A 42 10.74 -0.47 -13.24
N VAL A 43 10.05 -1.35 -12.55
CA VAL A 43 8.92 -0.94 -11.70
C VAL A 43 9.42 0.20 -10.83
N ARG A 44 8.88 1.39 -11.05
CA ARG A 44 9.20 2.56 -10.24
C ARG A 44 9.03 2.21 -8.77
N ALA A 45 9.89 2.74 -7.92
CA ALA A 45 9.77 2.57 -6.48
C ALA A 45 8.32 2.85 -6.05
N GLY A 46 7.69 1.85 -5.42
CA GLY A 46 6.29 1.92 -5.05
C GLY A 46 5.28 1.57 -6.15
N GLY A 47 5.71 1.34 -7.39
CA GLY A 47 4.84 0.94 -8.51
C GLY A 47 3.59 1.81 -8.71
N ALA A 48 2.97 1.74 -9.88
CA ALA A 48 1.64 2.30 -10.07
C ALA A 48 0.60 1.25 -9.67
N VAL A 49 -0.15 1.46 -8.59
CA VAL A 49 -1.30 0.60 -8.23
C VAL A 49 -2.51 0.90 -9.11
N SER A 50 -2.49 1.97 -9.89
CA SER A 50 -3.51 2.30 -10.87
C SER A 50 -2.95 3.26 -11.92
N VAL A 51 -3.28 3.01 -13.20
CA VAL A 51 -3.00 3.91 -14.31
C VAL A 51 -4.03 5.03 -14.45
N ASN A 52 -5.15 4.93 -13.71
CA ASN A 52 -6.26 5.88 -13.77
C ASN A 52 -6.30 6.83 -12.56
N ALA A 53 -5.27 6.79 -11.71
CA ALA A 53 -5.20 7.65 -10.54
C ALA A 53 -5.06 9.12 -10.97
N THR A 54 -5.88 9.96 -10.37
CA THR A 54 -5.74 11.42 -10.47
C THR A 54 -4.90 11.90 -9.30
N ASP A 55 -3.80 12.60 -9.59
CA ASP A 55 -2.95 13.19 -8.57
C ASP A 55 -3.72 14.21 -7.74
N THR A 56 -3.45 14.20 -6.44
CA THR A 56 -3.96 15.19 -5.51
C THR A 56 -2.82 15.80 -4.70
N PRO A 57 -3.00 17.01 -4.14
CA PRO A 57 -2.01 17.55 -3.22
C PRO A 57 -1.68 16.53 -2.13
N ARG A 58 -0.37 16.33 -1.91
CA ARG A 58 0.14 15.41 -0.88
C ARG A 58 -0.43 15.78 0.48
N ARG A 59 -1.02 14.79 1.16
CA ARG A 59 -1.58 14.97 2.49
C ARG A 59 -1.16 13.83 3.39
N ARG A 60 -0.45 14.17 4.46
CA ARG A 60 -0.07 13.19 5.49
C ARG A 60 -1.31 12.55 6.11
N ARG A 61 -1.30 11.23 6.17
CA ARG A 61 -2.34 10.42 6.80
C ARG A 61 -1.85 9.87 8.13
N ARG A 62 -0.58 9.38 8.16
CA ARG A 62 0.02 8.78 9.35
C ARG A 62 1.52 9.01 9.36
N ASP A 63 2.05 8.98 10.58
CA ASP A 63 3.47 9.00 10.87
C ASP A 63 3.64 8.21 12.18
N VAL A 64 4.17 6.99 12.11
CA VAL A 64 4.15 6.03 13.23
C VAL A 64 5.48 5.29 13.26
N THR A 65 6.08 5.18 14.44
CA THR A 65 7.24 4.32 14.67
C THR A 65 6.77 2.95 15.16
N VAL A 66 7.28 1.88 14.55
CA VAL A 66 7.07 0.49 14.97
C VAL A 66 8.40 -0.15 15.26
N THR A 67 8.47 -1.00 16.29
CA THR A 67 9.69 -1.72 16.63
C THR A 67 9.70 -3.09 15.95
N ALA A 68 10.78 -3.40 15.23
CA ALA A 68 10.97 -4.72 14.66
C ALA A 68 11.10 -5.79 15.77
N PRO A 69 10.45 -6.96 15.66
CA PRO A 69 10.59 -8.01 16.65
C PRO A 69 12.05 -8.40 16.85
N VAL A 70 12.45 -8.59 18.10
CA VAL A 70 13.80 -9.07 18.44
C VAL A 70 14.01 -10.53 18.06
N ASP A 71 12.93 -11.28 17.87
CA ASP A 71 12.91 -12.68 17.44
C ASP A 71 11.97 -12.84 16.26
N MET A 72 12.49 -13.29 15.13
CA MET A 72 11.73 -13.48 13.90
C MET A 72 11.15 -14.89 13.74
N ARG A 73 11.42 -15.81 14.67
CA ARG A 73 10.89 -17.19 14.60
C ARG A 73 9.37 -17.28 14.60
N PRO A 74 8.62 -16.48 15.40
CA PRO A 74 7.17 -16.47 15.30
C PRO A 74 6.65 -16.05 13.91
N PHE A 75 7.31 -15.07 13.28
CA PHE A 75 6.94 -14.64 11.94
C PHE A 75 7.31 -15.71 10.90
N ALA A 76 8.46 -16.38 11.02
CA ALA A 76 8.85 -17.49 10.16
C ALA A 76 7.80 -18.60 10.14
N VAL A 77 7.24 -18.95 11.31
CA VAL A 77 6.17 -19.95 11.41
C VAL A 77 4.89 -19.49 10.68
N VAL A 78 4.49 -18.23 10.85
CA VAL A 78 3.26 -17.71 10.23
C VAL A 78 3.41 -17.53 8.72
N SER A 79 4.57 -17.06 8.27
CA SER A 79 4.83 -16.79 6.85
C SER A 79 5.24 -18.03 6.06
N GLY A 80 5.72 -19.09 6.75
CA GLY A 80 6.34 -20.24 6.10
C GLY A 80 7.77 -19.97 5.59
N ASP A 81 8.31 -18.77 5.81
CA ASP A 81 9.68 -18.43 5.43
C ASP A 81 10.64 -18.76 6.55
N HIS A 82 11.23 -19.95 6.45
CA HIS A 82 12.20 -20.49 7.40
C HIS A 82 13.65 -20.23 6.97
N ASN A 83 13.91 -19.27 6.09
CA ASN A 83 15.28 -18.93 5.71
C ASN A 83 16.09 -18.53 6.95
N PRO A 84 17.17 -19.27 7.27
CA PRO A 84 17.89 -19.10 8.53
C PRO A 84 18.59 -17.74 8.68
N ILE A 85 18.73 -16.96 7.61
CA ILE A 85 19.29 -15.59 7.70
C ILE A 85 18.47 -14.69 8.61
N HIS A 86 17.22 -15.05 8.90
CA HIS A 86 16.31 -14.28 9.75
C HIS A 86 16.33 -14.71 11.21
N THR A 87 16.82 -15.92 11.50
CA THR A 87 16.67 -16.56 12.82
C THR A 87 17.96 -17.11 13.41
N ASP A 88 18.99 -17.30 12.59
CA ASP A 88 20.27 -17.87 13.00
C ASP A 88 21.43 -16.92 12.67
N ARG A 89 22.22 -16.59 13.70
CA ARG A 89 23.36 -15.69 13.56
C ARG A 89 24.46 -16.24 12.67
N THR A 90 24.75 -17.55 12.77
CA THR A 90 25.81 -18.16 11.99
C THR A 90 25.44 -18.19 10.51
N ALA A 91 24.21 -18.55 10.19
CA ALA A 91 23.70 -18.51 8.82
C ALA A 91 23.72 -17.08 8.24
N ALA A 92 23.33 -16.08 9.02
CA ALA A 92 23.40 -14.69 8.60
C ALA A 92 24.84 -14.25 8.27
N LEU A 93 25.79 -14.58 9.15
CA LEU A 93 27.23 -14.28 8.91
C LEU A 93 27.77 -14.98 7.67
N LEU A 94 27.42 -16.25 7.45
CA LEU A 94 27.80 -16.99 6.25
C LEU A 94 27.21 -16.41 4.97
N ALA A 95 26.03 -15.77 5.07
CA ALA A 95 25.39 -15.03 3.97
C ALA A 95 25.98 -13.62 3.78
N GLY A 96 27.02 -13.23 4.53
CA GLY A 96 27.65 -11.91 4.43
C GLY A 96 26.92 -10.80 5.17
N LEU A 97 25.95 -11.15 6.02
CA LEU A 97 25.21 -10.19 6.83
C LEU A 97 25.92 -9.96 8.18
N LYS A 98 25.70 -8.80 8.80
CA LYS A 98 26.28 -8.48 10.13
C LYS A 98 25.58 -9.24 11.28
N SER A 99 24.31 -9.53 11.11
CA SER A 99 23.44 -10.26 12.06
C SER A 99 22.19 -10.75 11.33
N PRO A 100 21.31 -11.55 11.94
CA PRO A 100 19.99 -11.83 11.39
C PRO A 100 19.26 -10.55 11.03
N ILE A 101 18.46 -10.59 9.97
CA ILE A 101 17.65 -9.46 9.50
C ILE A 101 16.16 -9.77 9.67
N ALA A 102 15.34 -8.75 9.86
CA ALA A 102 13.89 -8.93 9.84
C ALA A 102 13.43 -9.37 8.45
N HIS A 103 12.38 -10.18 8.39
CA HIS A 103 11.76 -10.54 7.11
C HIS A 103 11.23 -9.29 6.42
N GLY A 104 11.52 -9.11 5.13
CA GLY A 104 10.94 -8.02 4.34
C GLY A 104 9.42 -8.04 4.35
N MET A 105 8.82 -9.24 4.29
CA MET A 105 7.37 -9.40 4.36
C MET A 105 6.77 -9.04 5.72
N TRP A 106 7.53 -9.12 6.82
CA TRP A 106 7.11 -8.57 8.11
C TRP A 106 6.96 -7.04 8.01
N LEU A 107 7.97 -6.36 7.43
CA LEU A 107 7.92 -4.91 7.25
C LEU A 107 6.73 -4.50 6.35
N SER A 108 6.51 -5.25 5.27
CA SER A 108 5.36 -5.04 4.39
C SER A 108 4.04 -5.20 5.14
N ALA A 109 3.88 -6.26 5.95
CA ALA A 109 2.68 -6.49 6.74
C ALA A 109 2.46 -5.39 7.79
N ALA A 110 3.50 -4.98 8.51
CA ALA A 110 3.44 -3.90 9.48
C ALA A 110 2.98 -2.58 8.81
N ALA A 111 3.53 -2.26 7.64
CA ALA A 111 3.13 -1.08 6.89
C ALA A 111 1.68 -1.15 6.40
N GLN A 112 1.19 -2.31 5.95
CA GLN A 112 -0.22 -2.50 5.57
C GLN A 112 -1.16 -2.29 6.77
N HIS A 113 -0.77 -2.74 7.97
CA HIS A 113 -1.52 -2.46 9.20
C HIS A 113 -1.55 -0.96 9.51
N VAL A 114 -0.42 -0.26 9.40
CA VAL A 114 -0.36 1.20 9.60
C VAL A 114 -1.23 1.93 8.59
N VAL A 115 -1.16 1.56 7.31
CA VAL A 115 -1.96 2.16 6.24
C VAL A 115 -3.46 2.05 6.50
N THR A 116 -3.91 0.90 6.98
CA THR A 116 -5.34 0.58 7.14
C THR A 116 -5.89 0.86 8.53
N ALA A 117 -5.03 1.22 9.49
CA ALA A 117 -5.46 1.61 10.82
C ALA A 117 -6.36 2.86 10.77
N THR A 118 -7.30 2.96 11.67
CA THR A 118 -8.10 4.17 11.93
C THR A 118 -7.92 4.57 13.38
N ASP A 119 -8.16 5.83 13.70
CA ASP A 119 -7.95 6.34 15.06
C ASP A 119 -8.67 5.45 16.10
N GLY A 120 -7.89 4.93 17.03
CA GLY A 120 -8.36 4.02 18.07
C GLY A 120 -8.71 2.59 17.63
N LYS A 121 -8.47 2.22 16.35
CA LYS A 121 -8.73 0.87 15.84
C LYS A 121 -7.50 0.27 15.16
N PRO A 122 -7.23 -1.02 15.35
CA PRO A 122 -6.14 -1.70 14.66
C PRO A 122 -6.35 -1.68 13.14
N GLY A 123 -5.28 -1.88 12.41
CA GLY A 123 -5.33 -1.97 10.96
C GLY A 123 -6.21 -3.12 10.47
N ALA A 124 -6.86 -2.90 9.35
CA ALA A 124 -7.71 -3.87 8.66
C ALA A 124 -7.22 -4.07 7.22
N PRO A 125 -6.19 -4.92 6.99
CA PRO A 125 -5.60 -5.12 5.67
C PRO A 125 -6.59 -5.51 4.57
N GLY A 126 -7.73 -6.11 4.91
CA GLY A 126 -8.84 -6.37 3.97
C GLY A 126 -9.45 -5.13 3.31
N LYS A 127 -9.09 -3.93 3.76
CA LYS A 127 -9.43 -2.67 3.06
C LYS A 127 -8.47 -2.33 1.92
N LEU A 128 -7.32 -3.00 1.83
CA LEU A 128 -6.41 -2.83 0.72
C LEU A 128 -6.96 -3.53 -0.52
N VAL A 129 -6.99 -2.81 -1.63
CA VAL A 129 -7.36 -3.34 -2.96
C VAL A 129 -6.19 -3.30 -3.94
N GLY A 130 -5.06 -2.71 -3.53
CA GLY A 130 -3.80 -2.74 -4.25
C GLY A 130 -2.65 -2.43 -3.30
N TRP A 131 -1.55 -3.14 -3.48
CA TRP A 131 -0.32 -2.96 -2.73
C TRP A 131 0.88 -3.29 -3.60
N THR A 132 1.86 -2.40 -3.60
CA THR A 132 3.18 -2.68 -4.16
C THR A 132 4.23 -2.23 -3.15
N ALA A 133 5.31 -2.98 -3.02
CA ALA A 133 6.41 -2.61 -2.15
C ALA A 133 7.76 -2.92 -2.80
N ARG A 134 8.75 -2.08 -2.51
CA ARG A 134 10.14 -2.26 -2.87
C ARG A 134 10.98 -2.13 -1.62
N PHE A 135 11.75 -3.16 -1.33
CA PHE A 135 12.72 -3.17 -0.25
C PHE A 135 14.04 -2.57 -0.73
N LEU A 136 14.54 -1.59 -0.01
CA LEU A 136 15.69 -0.78 -0.38
C LEU A 136 16.83 -0.91 0.62
N GLY A 137 16.53 -1.38 1.82
CA GLY A 137 17.50 -1.58 2.90
C GLY A 137 17.09 -2.69 3.82
N MET A 138 17.97 -3.04 4.73
CA MET A 138 17.75 -4.09 5.74
C MET A 138 17.20 -3.47 7.01
N VAL A 139 16.33 -4.22 7.67
CA VAL A 139 15.85 -3.94 9.03
C VAL A 139 16.37 -5.04 9.93
N PHE A 140 16.96 -4.67 11.06
CA PHE A 140 17.46 -5.63 12.03
C PHE A 140 16.45 -5.84 13.16
N PRO A 141 16.45 -7.01 13.79
CA PRO A 141 15.65 -7.23 14.99
C PRO A 141 15.89 -6.16 16.04
N GLY A 142 14.81 -5.54 16.53
CA GLY A 142 14.85 -4.47 17.51
C GLY A 142 14.96 -3.05 16.93
N ASP A 143 15.14 -2.89 15.61
CA ASP A 143 15.16 -1.57 15.01
C ASP A 143 13.83 -0.83 15.17
N GLU A 144 13.90 0.47 15.38
CA GLU A 144 12.76 1.36 15.26
C GLU A 144 12.57 1.76 13.79
N VAL A 145 11.39 1.49 13.27
CA VAL A 145 11.02 1.75 11.87
C VAL A 145 9.97 2.84 11.81
N ASP A 146 10.33 3.98 11.26
CA ASP A 146 9.45 5.11 11.04
C ASP A 146 8.65 4.89 9.74
N ILE A 147 7.35 4.66 9.86
CA ILE A 147 6.43 4.44 8.74
C ILE A 147 5.59 5.69 8.53
N ARG A 148 5.76 6.30 7.36
CA ARG A 148 4.99 7.46 6.94
C ARG A 148 4.06 7.09 5.79
N VAL A 149 2.81 7.58 5.89
CA VAL A 149 1.75 7.38 4.91
C VAL A 149 1.23 8.73 4.45
N ASP A 150 1.36 9.01 3.16
CA ASP A 150 0.84 10.21 2.52
C ASP A 150 -0.20 9.84 1.46
N ARG A 151 -1.36 10.50 1.46
CA ARG A 151 -2.26 10.44 0.31
C ARG A 151 -1.66 11.26 -0.84
N VAL A 152 -1.57 10.66 -2.01
CA VAL A 152 -1.00 11.28 -3.21
C VAL A 152 -1.98 11.35 -4.38
N GLY A 153 -3.05 10.55 -4.34
CA GLY A 153 -4.02 10.53 -5.44
C GLY A 153 -5.36 9.92 -5.04
N ILE A 154 -6.28 9.91 -6.00
CA ILE A 154 -7.58 9.24 -5.93
C ILE A 154 -7.79 8.49 -7.23
N ASP A 155 -8.24 7.24 -7.14
CA ASP A 155 -8.61 6.37 -8.25
C ASP A 155 -10.04 5.86 -8.04
N LEU A 156 -10.99 6.33 -8.87
CA LEU A 156 -12.41 5.97 -8.77
C LEU A 156 -12.97 6.08 -7.33
N GLY A 157 -12.59 7.11 -6.60
CA GLY A 157 -12.99 7.32 -5.22
C GLY A 157 -12.16 6.57 -4.16
N ALA A 158 -11.26 5.68 -4.58
CA ALA A 158 -10.28 5.02 -3.71
C ALA A 158 -9.08 5.93 -3.45
N GLU A 159 -8.59 5.99 -2.21
CA GLU A 159 -7.37 6.73 -1.93
C GLU A 159 -6.14 5.96 -2.42
N VAL A 160 -5.25 6.69 -3.11
CA VAL A 160 -3.91 6.23 -3.48
C VAL A 160 -2.93 6.83 -2.49
N LEU A 161 -2.17 5.97 -1.83
CA LEU A 161 -1.27 6.31 -0.74
C LEU A 161 0.16 5.92 -1.11
N GLU A 162 1.09 6.81 -0.84
CA GLU A 162 2.51 6.51 -0.83
C GLU A 162 2.95 6.21 0.61
N VAL A 163 3.74 5.16 0.75
CA VAL A 163 4.23 4.69 2.05
C VAL A 163 5.75 4.60 2.01
N THR A 164 6.39 5.18 3.00
CA THR A 164 7.84 5.06 3.18
C THR A 164 8.13 4.52 4.57
N ALA A 165 9.11 3.61 4.66
CA ALA A 165 9.64 3.14 5.92
C ALA A 165 11.13 3.47 6.02
N LYS A 166 11.55 3.99 7.16
CA LYS A 166 12.92 4.42 7.42
C LYS A 166 13.43 3.82 8.74
N VAL A 167 14.72 3.51 8.78
CA VAL A 167 15.45 3.16 10.01
C VAL A 167 16.58 4.17 10.17
N ALA A 168 16.65 4.84 11.30
CA ALA A 168 17.64 5.89 11.55
C ALA A 168 17.73 6.95 10.43
N GLY A 169 16.60 7.27 9.80
CA GLY A 169 16.50 8.22 8.69
C GLY A 169 16.74 7.64 7.28
N GLU A 170 17.32 6.43 7.18
CA GLU A 170 17.61 5.77 5.92
C GLU A 170 16.37 5.02 5.39
N LEU A 171 16.08 5.16 4.09
CA LEU A 171 14.93 4.55 3.45
C LEU A 171 15.14 3.04 3.27
N VAL A 172 14.35 2.23 3.95
CA VAL A 172 14.41 0.75 3.89
C VAL A 172 13.28 0.14 3.05
N MET A 173 12.15 0.85 2.89
CA MET A 173 11.05 0.42 2.02
C MET A 173 10.31 1.62 1.44
N SER A 174 9.92 1.50 0.18
CA SER A 174 8.95 2.38 -0.49
C SER A 174 7.80 1.52 -1.02
N ALA A 175 6.56 1.98 -0.80
CA ALA A 175 5.38 1.24 -1.18
C ALA A 175 4.28 2.17 -1.68
N THR A 176 3.34 1.62 -2.44
CA THR A 176 2.10 2.29 -2.82
C THR A 176 0.91 1.42 -2.44
N ALA A 177 -0.10 2.04 -1.86
CA ALA A 177 -1.32 1.37 -1.45
C ALA A 177 -2.54 2.01 -2.12
N ARG A 178 -3.54 1.20 -2.45
CA ARG A 178 -4.88 1.66 -2.82
C ARG A 178 -5.88 1.08 -1.83
N LEU A 179 -6.63 1.96 -1.17
CA LEU A 179 -7.70 1.55 -0.27
C LEU A 179 -9.01 1.38 -1.05
N ALA A 180 -9.85 0.45 -0.59
CA ALA A 180 -11.20 0.32 -1.11
C ALA A 180 -11.94 1.67 -1.01
N ALA A 181 -12.63 2.06 -2.06
CA ALA A 181 -13.47 3.25 -2.03
C ALA A 181 -14.55 3.10 -0.94
N PRO A 182 -14.88 4.18 -0.21
CA PRO A 182 -16.00 4.15 0.71
C PRO A 182 -17.28 3.72 -0.01
N ARG A 183 -18.02 2.80 0.58
CA ARG A 183 -19.36 2.49 0.07
C ARG A 183 -20.26 3.69 0.36
N THR A 184 -20.71 4.34 -0.69
CA THR A 184 -21.57 5.53 -0.61
C THR A 184 -22.93 5.17 -1.18
N ALA A 185 -23.98 5.35 -0.39
CA ALA A 185 -25.35 5.30 -0.87
C ALA A 185 -25.86 6.74 -1.00
N TYR A 186 -26.45 7.06 -2.15
CA TYR A 186 -27.13 8.32 -2.36
C TYR A 186 -28.63 8.10 -2.14
N ALA A 187 -29.17 8.71 -1.10
CA ALA A 187 -30.60 8.70 -0.86
C ALA A 187 -31.19 9.98 -1.40
N PHE A 188 -32.11 9.84 -2.34
CA PHE A 188 -32.88 10.98 -2.86
C PHE A 188 -34.24 10.97 -2.20
N PRO A 189 -34.71 12.12 -1.69
CA PRO A 189 -36.02 12.20 -1.09
C PRO A 189 -37.11 11.97 -2.15
N GLY A 190 -38.18 11.30 -1.77
CA GLY A 190 -39.35 11.11 -2.61
C GLY A 190 -40.17 12.40 -2.79
N GLN A 191 -41.24 12.32 -3.56
CA GLN A 191 -42.20 13.42 -3.72
C GLN A 191 -42.86 13.79 -2.38
N GLY A 192 -43.17 15.07 -2.20
CA GLY A 192 -43.88 15.60 -1.03
C GLY A 192 -43.00 16.18 0.05
N ILE A 193 -41.67 16.07 -0.04
CA ILE A 193 -40.75 16.70 0.92
C ILE A 193 -40.13 18.01 0.42
N GLN A 194 -40.46 18.39 -0.80
CA GLN A 194 -39.96 19.62 -1.42
C GLN A 194 -40.46 20.85 -0.66
N HIS A 195 -39.54 21.71 -0.32
CA HIS A 195 -39.84 23.01 0.23
C HIS A 195 -38.92 24.07 -0.40
N LYS A 196 -39.37 25.33 -0.35
CA LYS A 196 -38.59 26.46 -0.91
C LYS A 196 -37.24 26.54 -0.24
N GLY A 197 -36.18 26.49 -1.05
CA GLY A 197 -34.78 26.54 -0.56
C GLY A 197 -34.13 25.18 -0.27
N ILE A 198 -34.82 24.07 -0.52
CA ILE A 198 -34.19 22.71 -0.37
C ILE A 198 -32.92 22.61 -1.21
N GLY A 199 -31.83 22.13 -0.60
CA GLY A 199 -30.55 21.94 -1.29
C GLY A 199 -29.70 23.18 -1.49
N MET A 200 -30.20 24.38 -1.16
CA MET A 200 -29.47 25.64 -1.34
C MET A 200 -28.20 25.73 -0.48
N GLU A 201 -28.21 25.12 0.70
CA GLU A 201 -27.03 25.06 1.56
C GLU A 201 -25.92 24.21 0.90
N VAL A 202 -26.26 23.07 0.32
CA VAL A 202 -25.31 22.21 -0.40
C VAL A 202 -24.79 22.89 -1.65
N ARG A 203 -25.68 23.61 -2.40
CA ARG A 203 -25.30 24.43 -3.54
C ARG A 203 -24.30 25.51 -3.16
N ALA A 204 -24.49 26.18 -2.03
CA ALA A 204 -23.58 27.24 -1.56
C ALA A 204 -22.18 26.68 -1.21
N ARG A 205 -22.06 25.47 -0.65
CA ARG A 205 -20.82 24.90 -0.14
C ARG A 205 -20.06 24.03 -1.16
N SER A 206 -20.74 23.49 -2.17
CA SER A 206 -20.18 22.55 -3.14
C SER A 206 -20.21 23.08 -4.57
N LYS A 207 -19.04 23.17 -5.21
CA LYS A 207 -18.93 23.54 -6.63
C LYS A 207 -19.68 22.54 -7.52
N ALA A 208 -19.56 21.23 -7.22
CA ALA A 208 -20.24 20.18 -7.98
C ALA A 208 -21.78 20.29 -7.87
N ALA A 209 -22.29 20.55 -6.64
CA ALA A 209 -23.72 20.78 -6.45
C ALA A 209 -24.19 22.02 -7.21
N ARG A 210 -23.44 23.11 -7.16
CA ARG A 210 -23.74 24.31 -7.92
C ARG A 210 -23.85 24.02 -9.41
N THR A 211 -22.89 23.36 -10.00
CA THR A 211 -22.92 22.95 -11.41
C THR A 211 -24.15 22.11 -11.74
N GLY A 212 -24.52 21.16 -10.84
CA GLY A 212 -25.72 20.34 -11.00
C GLY A 212 -26.99 21.17 -11.03
N TRP A 213 -27.14 22.12 -10.11
CA TRP A 213 -28.27 23.06 -10.05
C TRP A 213 -28.35 23.95 -11.29
N ASP A 214 -27.22 24.56 -11.71
CA ASP A 214 -27.15 25.42 -12.87
C ASP A 214 -27.53 24.67 -14.16
N ARG A 215 -27.17 23.40 -14.27
CA ARG A 215 -27.62 22.53 -15.38
C ARG A 215 -29.12 22.25 -15.32
N ALA A 216 -29.67 21.98 -14.15
CA ALA A 216 -31.11 21.77 -13.98
C ALA A 216 -31.92 23.04 -14.33
N ASP A 217 -31.47 24.21 -13.85
CA ASP A 217 -32.11 25.50 -14.16
C ASP A 217 -32.09 25.79 -15.66
N ALA A 218 -31.03 25.42 -16.37
CA ALA A 218 -30.95 25.58 -17.82
C ALA A 218 -31.92 24.70 -18.59
N PHE A 219 -32.36 23.56 -18.01
CA PHE A 219 -33.30 22.62 -18.63
C PHE A 219 -34.77 23.03 -18.43
N THR A 220 -35.04 23.88 -17.42
CA THR A 220 -36.42 24.29 -17.05
C THR A 220 -36.80 25.65 -17.57
N ARG A 221 -35.91 26.31 -18.30
CA ARG A 221 -36.15 27.57 -19.03
C ARG A 221 -36.39 27.30 -20.52
#